data_e4936d4d7ed78d7b9b671d7a633a9a10
#
_entry.id   e4936d4d7ed78d7b9b671d7a633a9a10
#
_cell.length_a   1.000
_cell.length_b   1.000
_cell.length_c   1.000
_cell.angle_alpha   90.00
_cell.angle_beta   90.00
_cell.angle_gamma   90.00
#
_symmetry.space_group_name_H-M   'P 1'
#
loop_
_entity.id
_entity.type
_entity.pdbx_description
1 polymer ?
#
loop_
_entity_poly.entity_id
_entity_poly.type
_entity_poly.pdbx_seq_one_letter_code
_entity_poly.pdbx_strand_id
1 'polypeptide(L)'
;MATINLAYLELRLSGGASNQNPAASLGGALSSKRIHSKTASGVANITGIVLDDAPGSANGAGTLVFSGANKTLQWSPNGGTAGDPVPITEDGRYAIPGGEGYLCVTATFSALPASNQSDTIVVSPVTNALFDDISKLESYEGDTEYRCGYLYNAHPTEPFIGCKVYIGAQPVGADTLMLGIDPAGIGDGLNTGVAVTTLNENTAPEGVNFSTPAAIGSALSIGSLAAGKGQALWQRRSIPGQTLTSVAADVSHLVFNVGY
;
A
#
# COMPACT_ATOMS: atom_id res chain seq x y z
N MET A 1 18.71 19.63 -2.29
CA MET A 1 17.83 18.66 -2.94
C MET A 1 16.50 18.73 -2.22
N ALA A 2 15.39 18.84 -2.94
CA ALA A 2 14.08 18.74 -2.32
C ALA A 2 13.92 17.32 -1.77
N THR A 3 13.49 17.19 -0.53
CA THR A 3 13.22 15.88 0.06
C THR A 3 11.94 15.35 -0.58
N ILE A 4 12.00 14.19 -1.25
CA ILE A 4 10.82 13.57 -1.85
C ILE A 4 9.87 13.14 -0.72
N ASN A 5 8.66 13.67 -0.76
CA ASN A 5 7.63 13.28 0.20
C ASN A 5 6.93 11.99 -0.24
N LEU A 6 7.39 10.85 0.29
CA LEU A 6 6.85 9.52 0.00
C LEU A 6 5.37 9.36 0.39
N ALA A 7 4.82 10.25 1.20
CA ALA A 7 3.40 10.23 1.55
C ALA A 7 2.46 10.39 0.33
N TYR A 8 2.96 10.91 -0.78
CA TYR A 8 2.20 11.04 -2.03
C TYR A 8 2.32 9.83 -2.97
N LEU A 9 3.10 8.83 -2.62
CA LEU A 9 3.12 7.57 -3.36
C LEU A 9 1.98 6.69 -2.83
N GLU A 10 1.00 6.40 -3.66
CA GLU A 10 -0.23 5.69 -3.27
C GLU A 10 -0.35 4.36 -4.01
N LEU A 11 -0.91 3.37 -3.33
CA LEU A 11 -1.41 2.16 -3.98
C LEU A 11 -2.95 2.25 -4.03
N ARG A 12 -3.53 2.22 -5.23
CA ARG A 12 -4.97 2.37 -5.46
C ARG A 12 -5.55 1.14 -6.12
N LEU A 13 -6.85 0.91 -5.92
CA LEU A 13 -7.59 -0.13 -6.63
C LEU A 13 -7.67 0.18 -8.13
N SER A 14 -7.93 -0.83 -8.95
CA SER A 14 -8.39 -0.73 -10.33
C SER A 14 -9.91 -0.95 -10.41
N GLY A 15 -10.48 -1.01 -11.62
CA GLY A 15 -11.90 -1.29 -11.84
C GLY A 15 -12.78 -0.05 -11.98
N GLY A 16 -12.17 1.12 -12.22
CA GLY A 16 -12.86 2.39 -12.46
C GLY A 16 -12.89 3.33 -11.26
N ALA A 17 -13.08 4.62 -11.54
CA ALA A 17 -12.95 5.70 -10.57
C ALA A 17 -13.83 5.54 -9.32
N SER A 18 -14.98 4.88 -9.44
CA SER A 18 -15.94 4.64 -8.36
C SER A 18 -15.76 3.29 -7.65
N ASN A 19 -14.82 2.44 -8.08
CA ASN A 19 -14.64 1.15 -7.46
C ASN A 19 -14.15 1.32 -6.01
N GLN A 20 -14.89 0.77 -5.05
CA GLN A 20 -14.55 0.74 -3.62
C GLN A 20 -14.29 -0.71 -3.12
N ASN A 21 -14.46 -1.70 -4.00
CA ASN A 21 -14.36 -3.11 -3.64
C ASN A 21 -13.06 -3.72 -4.17
N PRO A 22 -12.16 -4.23 -3.29
CA PRO A 22 -10.95 -4.92 -3.73
C PRO A 22 -11.20 -6.11 -4.65
N ALA A 23 -12.26 -6.89 -4.41
CA ALA A 23 -12.63 -8.05 -5.25
C ALA A 23 -12.98 -7.65 -6.69
N ALA A 24 -13.39 -6.40 -6.94
CA ALA A 24 -13.63 -5.86 -8.27
C ALA A 24 -12.38 -5.23 -8.92
N SER A 25 -11.20 -5.38 -8.33
CA SER A 25 -9.94 -4.87 -8.87
C SER A 25 -9.34 -5.83 -9.90
N LEU A 26 -10.06 -6.01 -10.99
CA LEU A 26 -9.75 -6.93 -12.09
C LEU A 26 -9.20 -6.20 -13.33
N GLY A 27 -8.41 -5.16 -13.11
CA GLY A 27 -7.89 -4.28 -14.18
C GLY A 27 -8.82 -3.11 -14.49
N GLY A 28 -8.65 -2.52 -15.68
CA GLY A 28 -9.38 -1.32 -16.07
C GLY A 28 -8.87 -0.05 -15.40
N ALA A 29 -9.69 0.99 -15.39
CA ALA A 29 -9.27 2.32 -14.95
C ALA A 29 -8.93 2.39 -13.46
N LEU A 30 -8.06 3.36 -13.13
CA LEU A 30 -7.66 3.72 -11.78
C LEU A 30 -8.87 4.10 -10.92
N SER A 31 -8.95 3.58 -9.71
CA SER A 31 -9.92 4.00 -8.70
C SER A 31 -9.40 5.17 -7.87
N SER A 32 -10.32 5.95 -7.30
CA SER A 32 -10.01 6.92 -6.25
C SER A 32 -9.72 6.26 -4.91
N LYS A 33 -10.11 4.98 -4.73
CA LYS A 33 -9.92 4.23 -3.50
C LYS A 33 -8.50 3.71 -3.38
N ARG A 34 -7.86 4.05 -2.27
CA ARG A 34 -6.55 3.48 -1.90
C ARG A 34 -6.71 2.07 -1.37
N ILE A 35 -5.73 1.23 -1.62
CA ILE A 35 -5.61 -0.08 -0.99
C ILE A 35 -5.08 0.16 0.42
N HIS A 36 -5.93 -0.04 1.42
CA HIS A 36 -5.57 0.17 2.81
C HIS A 36 -4.71 -0.97 3.33
N SER A 37 -3.58 -0.61 3.92
CA SER A 37 -2.74 -1.57 4.64
C SER A 37 -2.98 -1.50 6.16
N LYS A 38 -3.60 -0.45 6.66
CA LYS A 38 -3.80 -0.21 8.11
C LYS A 38 -5.07 0.55 8.43
N THR A 39 -5.61 0.31 9.64
CA THR A 39 -6.67 1.08 10.26
C THR A 39 -6.17 1.73 11.53
N ALA A 40 -6.76 2.86 11.90
CA ALA A 40 -6.53 3.51 13.19
C ALA A 40 -7.73 3.27 14.12
N SER A 41 -7.44 2.97 15.38
CA SER A 41 -8.41 2.99 16.44
C SER A 41 -7.79 3.66 17.69
N GLY A 42 -8.54 4.42 18.44
CA GLY A 42 -8.07 5.03 19.67
C GLY A 42 -8.52 6.47 19.84
N VAL A 43 -7.97 7.16 20.77
CA VAL A 43 -8.42 8.32 21.50
C VAL A 43 -9.16 9.37 20.67
N ALA A 44 -10.37 9.68 21.10
CA ALA A 44 -11.34 10.56 20.45
C ALA A 44 -10.90 12.02 20.26
N ASN A 45 -9.71 12.41 20.69
CA ASN A 45 -9.29 13.81 20.74
C ASN A 45 -8.29 14.23 19.65
N ILE A 46 -7.82 13.31 18.81
CA ILE A 46 -6.97 13.67 17.67
C ILE A 46 -7.85 13.91 16.45
N THR A 47 -8.40 15.09 16.32
CA THR A 47 -9.31 15.46 15.21
C THR A 47 -8.58 15.94 13.97
N GLY A 48 -7.29 16.24 14.07
CA GLY A 48 -6.50 16.80 12.97
C GLY A 48 -5.59 15.81 12.25
N ILE A 49 -5.65 14.51 12.57
CA ILE A 49 -4.77 13.49 11.99
C ILE A 49 -5.60 12.37 11.40
N VAL A 50 -5.38 12.07 10.13
CA VAL A 50 -6.00 10.94 9.42
C VAL A 50 -4.90 10.03 8.91
N LEU A 51 -5.03 8.72 9.14
CA LEU A 51 -4.15 7.74 8.53
C LEU A 51 -4.39 7.70 7.03
N ASP A 52 -3.30 7.87 6.30
CA ASP A 52 -3.26 7.60 4.87
C ASP A 52 -2.63 6.24 4.61
N ASP A 53 -3.03 5.63 3.52
CA ASP A 53 -2.44 4.37 3.09
C ASP A 53 -1.09 4.63 2.46
N ALA A 54 -0.08 3.94 2.95
CA ALA A 54 1.25 4.01 2.39
C ALA A 54 1.66 2.67 1.78
N PRO A 55 2.09 2.65 0.52
CA PRO A 55 2.78 1.52 -0.04
C PRO A 55 4.06 1.25 0.76
N GLY A 56 4.26 0.02 1.21
CA GLY A 56 5.46 -0.36 1.95
C GLY A 56 5.51 0.09 3.41
N SER A 57 4.36 0.42 4.01
CA SER A 57 4.34 0.65 5.45
C SER A 57 4.74 -0.62 6.20
N ALA A 58 5.65 -0.46 7.16
CA ALA A 58 6.11 -1.54 8.00
C ALA A 58 4.96 -2.36 8.56
N ASN A 59 5.19 -3.67 8.65
CA ASN A 59 4.22 -4.62 9.13
C ASN A 59 3.77 -4.38 10.53
N GLY A 60 2.55 -4.81 10.74
CA GLY A 60 2.01 -5.03 12.04
C GLY A 60 1.32 -3.82 12.64
N ALA A 61 0.75 -4.09 13.80
CA ALA A 61 0.19 -3.11 14.68
C ALA A 61 1.30 -2.23 15.30
N GLY A 62 0.93 -1.06 15.75
CA GLY A 62 1.87 -0.16 16.41
C GLY A 62 1.14 1.03 17.02
N THR A 63 1.89 2.00 17.47
CA THR A 63 1.37 3.22 18.06
C THR A 63 1.92 4.44 17.32
N LEU A 64 1.02 5.37 16.98
CA LEU A 64 1.36 6.70 16.52
C LEU A 64 1.16 7.67 17.68
N VAL A 65 2.25 8.29 18.11
CA VAL A 65 2.24 9.24 19.23
C VAL A 65 2.28 10.66 18.68
N PHE A 66 1.33 11.47 19.11
CA PHE A 66 1.32 12.91 18.84
C PHE A 66 1.82 13.65 20.08
N SER A 67 2.80 14.54 19.89
CA SER A 67 3.24 15.49 20.92
C SER A 67 2.70 16.89 20.61
N GLY A 68 1.74 17.35 21.39
CA GLY A 68 1.19 18.70 21.23
C GLY A 68 2.21 19.81 21.54
N ALA A 69 3.12 19.57 22.50
CA ALA A 69 4.17 20.53 22.87
C ALA A 69 5.11 20.85 21.69
N ASN A 70 5.51 19.81 20.97
CA ASN A 70 6.47 19.92 19.86
C ASN A 70 5.80 19.91 18.48
N LYS A 71 4.50 19.68 18.42
CA LYS A 71 3.77 19.47 17.15
C LYS A 71 4.44 18.39 16.30
N THR A 72 4.75 17.24 16.90
CA THR A 72 5.41 16.13 16.22
C THR A 72 4.58 14.86 16.25
N LEU A 73 4.74 14.04 15.20
CA LEU A 73 4.25 12.68 15.13
C LEU A 73 5.41 11.70 15.18
N GLN A 74 5.27 10.63 15.95
CA GLN A 74 6.25 9.55 16.03
C GLN A 74 5.55 8.20 15.88
N TRP A 75 6.04 7.39 14.96
CA TRP A 75 5.54 6.03 14.71
C TRP A 75 6.41 5.00 15.44
N SER A 76 5.75 4.12 16.19
CA SER A 76 6.38 3.01 16.92
C SER A 76 5.68 1.70 16.53
N PRO A 77 6.21 0.90 15.60
CA PRO A 77 5.67 -0.41 15.28
C PRO A 77 5.84 -1.37 16.46
N ASN A 78 4.87 -2.28 16.68
CA ASN A 78 4.97 -3.32 17.69
C ASN A 78 6.16 -4.25 17.40
N GLY A 79 7.04 -4.41 18.37
CA GLY A 79 8.26 -5.21 18.24
C GLY A 79 9.36 -4.57 17.38
N GLY A 80 9.17 -3.35 16.91
CA GLY A 80 10.15 -2.60 16.12
C GLY A 80 10.66 -1.35 16.83
N THR A 81 11.66 -0.71 16.24
CA THR A 81 12.22 0.54 16.76
C THR A 81 11.33 1.72 16.36
N ALA A 82 11.05 2.61 17.31
CA ALA A 82 10.39 3.88 17.02
C ALA A 82 11.26 4.70 16.06
N GLY A 83 10.63 5.34 15.10
CA GLY A 83 11.32 6.29 14.22
C GLY A 83 11.54 7.64 14.87
N ASP A 84 12.23 8.53 14.17
CA ASP A 84 12.40 9.90 14.60
C ASP A 84 11.07 10.67 14.57
N PRO A 85 10.81 11.56 15.53
CA PRO A 85 9.65 12.42 15.52
C PRO A 85 9.66 13.37 14.32
N VAL A 86 8.56 13.42 13.58
CA VAL A 86 8.38 14.30 12.41
C VAL A 86 7.59 15.54 12.83
N PRO A 87 8.14 16.75 12.66
CA PRO A 87 7.41 17.98 12.95
C PRO A 87 6.29 18.21 11.93
N ILE A 88 5.13 18.58 12.44
CA ILE A 88 3.97 18.97 11.65
C ILE A 88 3.87 20.50 11.71
N THR A 89 4.11 21.16 10.62
CA THR A 89 4.22 22.63 10.53
C THR A 89 3.07 23.28 9.79
N GLU A 90 2.37 22.55 8.96
CA GLU A 90 1.28 23.03 8.09
C GLU A 90 0.30 21.91 7.78
N ASP A 91 -0.79 22.23 7.10
CA ASP A 91 -1.70 21.21 6.55
C ASP A 91 -0.99 20.43 5.47
N GLY A 92 -1.04 19.09 5.54
CA GLY A 92 -0.35 18.29 4.55
C GLY A 92 -0.28 16.80 4.86
N ARG A 93 0.43 16.10 3.97
CA ARG A 93 0.69 14.67 4.08
C ARG A 93 2.14 14.45 4.53
N TYR A 94 2.32 13.55 5.48
CA TYR A 94 3.59 13.27 6.13
C TYR A 94 3.89 11.78 6.11
N ALA A 95 5.13 11.42 5.82
CA ALA A 95 5.68 10.07 6.00
C ALA A 95 6.38 10.02 7.35
N ILE A 96 5.82 9.28 8.29
CA ILE A 96 6.34 9.15 9.66
C ILE A 96 7.18 7.87 9.72
N PRO A 97 8.52 7.95 9.85
CA PRO A 97 9.39 6.79 9.84
C PRO A 97 9.20 5.92 11.08
N GLY A 98 9.52 4.62 10.98
CA GLY A 98 9.52 3.68 12.09
C GLY A 98 9.65 2.24 11.62
N GLY A 99 10.52 1.48 12.27
CA GLY A 99 10.90 0.14 11.82
C GLY A 99 11.58 0.17 10.46
N GLU A 100 11.18 -0.73 9.57
CA GLU A 100 11.72 -0.82 8.21
C GLU A 100 10.94 0.01 7.17
N GLY A 101 10.08 0.92 7.61
CA GLY A 101 9.22 1.67 6.71
C GLY A 101 8.74 3.00 7.29
N TYR A 102 7.60 3.43 6.83
CA TYR A 102 6.97 4.66 7.30
C TYR A 102 5.44 4.50 7.37
N LEU A 103 4.80 5.30 8.22
CA LEU A 103 3.35 5.47 8.26
C LEU A 103 2.98 6.77 7.54
N CYS A 104 2.01 6.71 6.64
CA CYS A 104 1.53 7.88 5.94
C CYS A 104 0.32 8.48 6.68
N VAL A 105 0.38 9.78 6.96
CA VAL A 105 -0.70 10.51 7.63
C VAL A 105 -0.99 11.82 6.91
N THR A 106 -2.26 12.23 6.92
CA THR A 106 -2.66 13.60 6.60
C THR A 106 -2.94 14.33 7.90
N ALA A 107 -2.28 15.46 8.11
CA ALA A 107 -2.48 16.32 9.27
C ALA A 107 -3.10 17.65 8.86
N THR A 108 -4.12 18.08 9.63
CA THR A 108 -4.69 19.42 9.55
C THR A 108 -4.14 20.24 10.73
N PHE A 109 -3.18 21.10 10.45
CA PHE A 109 -2.38 21.77 11.49
C PHE A 109 -3.25 22.56 12.48
N SER A 110 -4.25 23.27 11.98
CA SER A 110 -5.18 24.06 12.81
C SER A 110 -6.08 23.22 13.73
N ALA A 111 -6.27 21.93 13.41
CA ALA A 111 -7.07 21.01 14.19
C ALA A 111 -6.23 20.11 15.13
N LEU A 112 -4.92 20.28 15.15
CA LEU A 112 -4.04 19.53 16.06
C LEU A 112 -4.27 19.94 17.53
N PRO A 113 -4.15 18.98 18.47
CA PRO A 113 -4.32 19.24 19.89
C PRO A 113 -3.43 20.35 20.45
N ALA A 114 -3.86 20.92 21.57
CA ALA A 114 -3.11 21.99 22.26
C ALA A 114 -1.74 21.52 22.76
N SER A 115 -0.87 22.46 23.08
CA SER A 115 0.54 22.21 23.42
C SER A 115 0.77 21.38 24.71
N ASN A 116 -0.23 21.21 25.53
CA ASN A 116 -0.16 20.43 26.78
C ASN A 116 -0.72 19.00 26.64
N GLN A 117 -1.09 18.59 25.45
CA GLN A 117 -1.66 17.27 25.16
C GLN A 117 -0.67 16.39 24.41
N SER A 118 -0.62 15.13 24.79
CA SER A 118 -0.04 14.09 23.95
C SER A 118 -1.03 12.93 23.87
N ASP A 119 -1.22 12.42 22.68
CA ASP A 119 -2.21 11.40 22.38
C ASP A 119 -1.59 10.25 21.60
N THR A 120 -2.20 9.08 21.71
CA THR A 120 -1.72 7.86 21.06
C THR A 120 -2.83 7.24 20.23
N ILE A 121 -2.53 6.97 18.97
CA ILE A 121 -3.41 6.22 18.08
C ILE A 121 -2.85 4.80 17.95
N VAL A 122 -3.69 3.80 18.19
CA VAL A 122 -3.37 2.41 17.90
C VAL A 122 -3.62 2.14 16.43
N VAL A 123 -2.61 1.62 15.74
CA VAL A 123 -2.66 1.27 14.32
C VAL A 123 -2.66 -0.24 14.20
N SER A 124 -3.58 -0.78 13.42
CA SER A 124 -3.72 -2.22 13.17
C SER A 124 -3.69 -2.50 11.66
N PRO A 125 -3.17 -3.66 11.22
CA PRO A 125 -3.23 -4.06 9.83
C PRO A 125 -4.70 -4.28 9.40
N VAL A 126 -4.97 -4.03 8.11
CA VAL A 126 -6.24 -4.39 7.48
C VAL A 126 -6.13 -5.80 6.92
N THR A 127 -7.12 -6.64 7.20
CA THR A 127 -7.28 -7.94 6.54
C THR A 127 -7.97 -7.76 5.20
N ASN A 128 -7.67 -8.65 4.25
CA ASN A 128 -8.33 -8.69 2.92
C ASN A 128 -8.24 -7.36 2.15
N ALA A 129 -7.06 -6.75 2.20
CA ALA A 129 -6.84 -5.45 1.56
C ALA A 129 -6.96 -5.51 0.02
N LEU A 130 -6.60 -6.64 -0.58
CA LEU A 130 -6.68 -6.85 -2.03
C LEU A 130 -7.25 -8.24 -2.38
N PHE A 131 -6.77 -9.30 -1.74
CA PHE A 131 -7.31 -10.65 -1.84
C PHE A 131 -8.22 -10.93 -0.65
N ASP A 132 -9.22 -11.75 -0.82
CA ASP A 132 -10.10 -12.27 0.23
C ASP A 132 -9.52 -13.51 0.93
N ASP A 133 -10.24 -14.01 1.91
CA ASP A 133 -9.84 -15.22 2.63
C ASP A 133 -9.92 -16.47 1.73
N ILE A 134 -8.93 -17.35 1.85
CA ILE A 134 -8.92 -18.63 1.14
C ILE A 134 -10.05 -19.51 1.68
N SER A 135 -10.98 -19.89 0.84
CA SER A 135 -12.06 -20.81 1.19
C SER A 135 -11.55 -22.23 1.37
N LYS A 136 -12.38 -23.07 2.03
CA LYS A 136 -12.06 -24.50 2.17
C LYS A 136 -11.95 -25.23 0.83
N LEU A 137 -12.74 -24.80 -0.17
CA LEU A 137 -12.72 -25.39 -1.49
C LEU A 137 -11.43 -25.06 -2.22
N GLU A 138 -11.04 -23.80 -2.23
CA GLU A 138 -9.77 -23.34 -2.80
C GLU A 138 -8.55 -24.00 -2.15
N SER A 139 -8.59 -24.13 -0.81
CA SER A 139 -7.55 -24.84 -0.07
C SER A 139 -7.45 -26.33 -0.43
N TYR A 140 -8.58 -26.96 -0.80
CA TYR A 140 -8.61 -28.38 -1.18
C TYR A 140 -8.27 -28.60 -2.65
N GLU A 141 -8.86 -27.83 -3.56
CA GLU A 141 -8.71 -27.97 -5.01
C GLU A 141 -7.47 -27.23 -5.55
N GLY A 142 -7.03 -26.23 -4.84
CA GLY A 142 -6.07 -25.24 -5.30
C GLY A 142 -6.75 -24.15 -6.12
N ASP A 143 -6.17 -22.96 -6.11
CA ASP A 143 -6.68 -21.87 -6.93
C ASP A 143 -5.55 -20.93 -7.38
N THR A 144 -5.87 -20.09 -8.37
CA THR A 144 -5.00 -19.01 -8.80
C THR A 144 -5.84 -17.77 -9.07
N GLU A 145 -5.54 -16.70 -8.34
CA GLU A 145 -6.28 -15.46 -8.40
C GLU A 145 -5.40 -14.32 -8.87
N TYR A 146 -6.02 -13.36 -9.53
CA TYR A 146 -5.37 -12.16 -10.04
C TYR A 146 -6.09 -10.91 -9.54
N ARG A 147 -5.32 -9.94 -9.05
CA ARG A 147 -5.80 -8.62 -8.66
C ARG A 147 -4.90 -7.55 -9.24
N CYS A 148 -5.48 -6.43 -9.57
CA CYS A 148 -4.78 -5.29 -10.15
C CYS A 148 -4.89 -4.08 -9.21
N GLY A 149 -3.77 -3.43 -8.96
CA GLY A 149 -3.71 -2.14 -8.29
C GLY A 149 -2.80 -1.18 -9.05
N TYR A 150 -2.90 0.10 -8.76
CA TYR A 150 -2.05 1.12 -9.35
C TYR A 150 -1.08 1.68 -8.32
N LEU A 151 0.21 1.68 -8.61
CA LEU A 151 1.14 2.57 -7.96
C LEU A 151 0.99 3.96 -8.58
N TYR A 152 0.57 4.93 -7.79
CA TYR A 152 0.17 6.25 -8.28
C TYR A 152 0.91 7.36 -7.54
N ASN A 153 1.38 8.35 -8.29
CA ASN A 153 1.96 9.57 -7.75
C ASN A 153 0.88 10.63 -7.57
N ALA A 154 0.46 10.83 -6.33
CA ALA A 154 -0.52 11.86 -5.97
C ALA A 154 0.12 13.23 -5.65
N HIS A 155 1.46 13.37 -5.79
CA HIS A 155 2.12 14.66 -5.57
C HIS A 155 1.64 15.69 -6.60
N PRO A 156 1.37 16.93 -6.20
CA PRO A 156 0.83 17.94 -7.11
C PRO A 156 1.78 18.33 -8.24
N THR A 157 3.10 18.26 -8.03
CA THR A 157 4.10 18.78 -8.98
C THR A 157 5.31 17.88 -9.17
N GLU A 158 5.77 17.14 -8.14
CA GLU A 158 7.04 16.45 -8.16
C GLU A 158 6.92 15.02 -8.69
N PRO A 159 7.87 14.54 -9.50
CA PRO A 159 7.92 13.16 -9.95
C PRO A 159 8.59 12.25 -8.91
N PHE A 160 8.20 10.99 -8.88
CA PHE A 160 8.97 9.91 -8.28
C PHE A 160 9.87 9.26 -9.35
N ILE A 161 11.17 9.25 -9.12
CA ILE A 161 12.15 8.80 -10.10
C ILE A 161 12.56 7.34 -9.85
N GLY A 162 12.66 6.54 -10.93
CA GLY A 162 13.20 5.19 -10.88
C GLY A 162 12.47 4.25 -9.92
N CYS A 163 11.14 4.34 -9.85
CA CYS A 163 10.32 3.49 -9.00
C CYS A 163 10.53 2.02 -9.33
N LYS A 164 10.63 1.21 -8.29
CA LYS A 164 10.76 -0.25 -8.36
C LYS A 164 9.86 -0.91 -7.33
N VAL A 165 9.46 -2.15 -7.57
CA VAL A 165 8.67 -2.97 -6.64
C VAL A 165 9.22 -4.38 -6.53
N TYR A 166 9.23 -4.93 -5.33
CA TYR A 166 9.55 -6.33 -5.05
C TYR A 166 8.76 -6.85 -3.85
N ILE A 167 8.76 -8.16 -3.66
CA ILE A 167 8.09 -8.84 -2.56
C ILE A 167 9.08 -8.94 -1.40
N GLY A 168 8.90 -8.17 -0.35
CA GLY A 168 9.76 -8.20 0.85
C GLY A 168 9.53 -9.42 1.71
N ALA A 169 8.29 -9.92 1.74
CA ALA A 169 7.95 -11.20 2.34
C ALA A 169 6.83 -11.88 1.58
N GLN A 170 6.97 -13.18 1.34
CA GLN A 170 5.91 -14.04 0.84
C GLN A 170 4.91 -14.34 1.98
N PRO A 171 3.67 -14.75 1.65
CA PRO A 171 2.76 -15.30 2.63
C PRO A 171 3.43 -16.40 3.48
N VAL A 172 3.01 -16.51 4.74
CA VAL A 172 3.54 -17.54 5.66
C VAL A 172 2.91 -18.91 5.37
N GLY A 173 1.73 -18.91 4.74
CA GLY A 173 1.01 -20.11 4.30
C GLY A 173 1.70 -20.85 3.16
N ALA A 174 0.95 -21.74 2.54
CA ALA A 174 1.43 -22.50 1.39
C ALA A 174 1.21 -21.75 0.06
N ASP A 175 0.46 -20.68 0.06
CA ASP A 175 0.23 -19.85 -1.11
C ASP A 175 1.47 -19.02 -1.47
N THR A 176 1.53 -18.62 -2.72
CA THR A 176 2.64 -17.82 -3.24
C THR A 176 2.12 -16.58 -3.95
N LEU A 177 2.80 -15.44 -3.74
CA LEU A 177 2.53 -14.19 -4.42
C LEU A 177 3.55 -13.96 -5.54
N MET A 178 3.07 -13.53 -6.69
CA MET A 178 3.87 -13.07 -7.83
C MET A 178 3.41 -11.67 -8.27
N LEU A 179 4.31 -10.92 -8.85
CA LEU A 179 4.05 -9.58 -9.38
C LEU A 179 4.25 -9.52 -10.89
N GLY A 180 3.43 -8.70 -11.55
CA GLY A 180 3.58 -8.37 -12.97
C GLY A 180 3.25 -6.91 -13.22
N ILE A 181 3.96 -6.28 -14.16
CA ILE A 181 3.67 -4.93 -14.62
C ILE A 181 2.70 -5.02 -15.79
N ASP A 182 1.65 -4.21 -15.76
CA ASP A 182 0.67 -4.13 -16.85
C ASP A 182 1.31 -3.54 -18.11
N PRO A 183 1.08 -4.13 -19.30
CA PRO A 183 1.65 -3.68 -20.56
C PRO A 183 1.16 -2.32 -21.03
N ALA A 184 0.05 -1.80 -20.49
CA ALA A 184 -0.46 -0.47 -20.85
C ALA A 184 0.51 0.67 -20.50
N GLY A 185 1.50 0.41 -19.60
CA GLY A 185 2.51 1.37 -19.25
C GLY A 185 2.03 2.47 -18.30
N ILE A 186 2.90 3.48 -18.12
CA ILE A 186 2.62 4.63 -17.23
C ILE A 186 1.62 5.58 -17.88
N GLY A 187 0.60 5.99 -17.13
CA GLY A 187 -0.40 6.94 -17.58
C GLY A 187 -1.18 7.57 -16.43
N ASP A 188 -2.29 8.25 -16.75
CA ASP A 188 -3.19 8.80 -15.73
C ASP A 188 -4.14 7.72 -15.15
N GLY A 189 -4.12 6.53 -15.72
CA GLY A 189 -4.98 5.42 -15.33
C GLY A 189 -6.44 5.57 -15.76
N LEU A 190 -6.79 6.65 -16.46
CA LEU A 190 -8.15 6.94 -16.90
C LEU A 190 -8.26 6.95 -18.44
N ASN A 191 -7.36 7.64 -19.12
CA ASN A 191 -7.32 7.74 -20.58
C ASN A 191 -6.05 7.09 -21.16
N THR A 192 -4.97 7.08 -20.39
CA THR A 192 -3.67 6.50 -20.75
C THR A 192 -3.18 5.62 -19.61
N GLY A 193 -2.47 4.53 -19.94
CA GLY A 193 -2.00 3.57 -18.92
C GLY A 193 -3.14 2.87 -18.20
N VAL A 194 -4.27 2.67 -18.88
CA VAL A 194 -5.42 1.93 -18.35
C VAL A 194 -5.10 0.44 -18.44
N ALA A 195 -5.13 -0.23 -17.29
CA ALA A 195 -4.79 -1.65 -17.18
C ALA A 195 -5.68 -2.53 -18.06
N VAL A 196 -5.12 -3.62 -18.54
CA VAL A 196 -5.92 -4.69 -19.15
C VAL A 196 -6.99 -5.16 -18.16
N THR A 197 -8.09 -5.71 -18.65
CA THR A 197 -9.19 -6.21 -17.81
C THR A 197 -9.31 -7.72 -17.94
N THR A 198 -9.68 -8.39 -16.85
CA THR A 198 -10.05 -9.81 -16.85
C THR A 198 -11.52 -9.99 -16.57
N LEU A 199 -12.09 -11.13 -17.00
CA LEU A 199 -13.50 -11.45 -16.77
C LEU A 199 -13.79 -11.78 -15.31
N ASN A 200 -12.84 -12.42 -14.65
CA ASN A 200 -12.92 -12.83 -13.25
C ASN A 200 -11.51 -12.95 -12.67
N GLU A 201 -11.44 -13.22 -11.39
CA GLU A 201 -10.18 -13.32 -10.64
C GLU A 201 -9.27 -14.49 -11.05
N ASN A 202 -9.83 -15.56 -11.61
CA ASN A 202 -9.09 -16.75 -12.03
C ASN A 202 -8.58 -16.64 -13.48
N THR A 203 -8.90 -15.55 -14.18
CA THR A 203 -8.46 -15.33 -15.55
C THR A 203 -7.18 -14.51 -15.57
N ALA A 204 -6.11 -15.08 -16.14
CA ALA A 204 -4.84 -14.38 -16.29
C ALA A 204 -4.98 -13.13 -17.16
N PRO A 205 -4.43 -11.97 -16.73
CA PRO A 205 -4.41 -10.76 -17.54
C PRO A 205 -3.51 -10.92 -18.77
N GLU A 206 -4.00 -10.50 -19.93
CA GLU A 206 -3.28 -10.62 -21.18
C GLU A 206 -2.00 -9.78 -21.19
N GLY A 207 -0.90 -10.37 -21.66
CA GLY A 207 0.38 -9.66 -21.82
C GLY A 207 1.15 -9.39 -20.53
N VAL A 208 0.65 -9.81 -19.37
CA VAL A 208 1.33 -9.63 -18.09
C VAL A 208 2.27 -10.80 -17.79
N ASN A 209 3.55 -10.50 -17.59
CA ASN A 209 4.56 -11.48 -17.18
C ASN A 209 4.75 -11.44 -15.67
N PHE A 210 4.49 -12.56 -15.01
CA PHE A 210 4.60 -12.69 -13.57
C PHE A 210 5.95 -13.24 -13.13
N SER A 211 6.48 -12.68 -12.03
CA SER A 211 7.71 -13.12 -11.39
C SER A 211 7.63 -12.95 -9.87
N THR A 212 8.61 -13.49 -9.14
CA THR A 212 8.75 -13.38 -7.69
C THR A 212 9.99 -12.56 -7.34
N PRO A 213 10.02 -11.25 -7.62
CA PRO A 213 11.17 -10.42 -7.27
C PRO A 213 11.26 -10.31 -5.73
N ALA A 214 12.31 -10.87 -5.14
CA ALA A 214 12.47 -10.98 -3.67
C ALA A 214 13.41 -9.93 -3.05
N ALA A 215 14.06 -9.10 -3.88
CA ALA A 215 15.00 -8.08 -3.42
C ALA A 215 15.12 -6.93 -4.43
N ILE A 216 15.74 -5.84 -4.01
CA ILE A 216 15.95 -4.66 -4.88
C ILE A 216 16.72 -4.98 -6.18
N GLY A 217 17.62 -5.96 -6.15
CA GLY A 217 18.39 -6.40 -7.31
C GLY A 217 17.56 -7.14 -8.36
N SER A 218 16.45 -7.78 -7.97
CA SER A 218 15.49 -8.47 -8.84
C SER A 218 14.18 -7.69 -9.01
N ALA A 219 14.07 -6.50 -8.42
CA ALA A 219 12.85 -5.70 -8.40
C ALA A 219 12.35 -5.38 -9.82
N LEU A 220 11.04 -5.42 -9.99
CA LEU A 220 10.40 -4.93 -11.21
C LEU A 220 10.58 -3.42 -11.34
N SER A 221 11.08 -2.98 -12.48
CA SER A 221 11.27 -1.57 -12.77
C SER A 221 9.96 -0.97 -13.27
N ILE A 222 9.41 -0.03 -12.52
CA ILE A 222 8.22 0.74 -12.90
C ILE A 222 8.63 1.95 -13.76
N GLY A 223 9.77 2.55 -13.44
CA GLY A 223 10.24 3.78 -14.08
C GLY A 223 9.89 5.03 -13.27
N SER A 224 9.83 6.18 -13.94
CA SER A 224 9.54 7.46 -13.27
C SER A 224 8.07 7.82 -13.40
N LEU A 225 7.44 8.10 -12.27
CA LEU A 225 6.05 8.50 -12.18
C LEU A 225 5.97 10.03 -12.05
N ALA A 226 5.61 10.72 -13.10
CA ALA A 226 5.30 12.16 -13.03
C ALA A 226 4.09 12.41 -12.11
N ALA A 227 3.92 13.64 -11.65
CA ALA A 227 2.75 14.04 -10.87
C ALA A 227 1.44 13.65 -11.58
N GLY A 228 0.51 13.05 -10.85
CA GLY A 228 -0.76 12.57 -11.41
C GLY A 228 -0.65 11.36 -12.34
N LYS A 229 0.47 10.63 -12.33
CA LYS A 229 0.67 9.42 -13.13
C LYS A 229 0.84 8.19 -12.27
N GLY A 230 0.48 7.04 -12.81
CA GLY A 230 0.60 5.74 -12.16
C GLY A 230 0.93 4.63 -13.14
N GLN A 231 1.30 3.48 -12.59
CA GLN A 231 1.53 2.23 -13.30
C GLN A 231 0.69 1.14 -12.66
N ALA A 232 -0.08 0.44 -13.47
CA ALA A 232 -0.83 -0.70 -13.01
C ALA A 232 0.10 -1.89 -12.72
N LEU A 233 -0.16 -2.54 -11.60
CA LEU A 233 0.57 -3.69 -11.08
C LEU A 233 -0.41 -4.82 -10.83
N TRP A 234 -0.16 -5.95 -11.43
CA TRP A 234 -0.90 -7.18 -11.20
C TRP A 234 -0.23 -7.99 -10.10
N GLN A 235 -1.04 -8.55 -9.24
CA GLN A 235 -0.67 -9.53 -8.24
C GLN A 235 -1.37 -10.82 -8.57
N ARG A 236 -0.61 -11.91 -8.55
CA ARG A 236 -1.09 -13.27 -8.71
C ARG A 236 -0.87 -14.02 -7.40
N ARG A 237 -1.94 -14.49 -6.77
CA ARG A 237 -1.90 -15.45 -5.66
C ARG A 237 -2.10 -16.85 -6.21
N SER A 238 -1.24 -17.80 -5.86
CA SER A 238 -1.42 -19.21 -6.19
C SER A 238 -1.52 -20.02 -4.92
N ILE A 239 -2.60 -20.75 -4.80
CA ILE A 239 -2.96 -21.59 -3.66
C ILE A 239 -2.79 -23.04 -4.11
N PRO A 240 -1.81 -23.80 -3.58
CA PRO A 240 -1.66 -25.22 -3.93
C PRO A 240 -2.82 -26.04 -3.35
N GLY A 241 -3.34 -26.96 -4.11
CA GLY A 241 -4.39 -27.88 -3.64
C GLY A 241 -3.92 -28.78 -2.51
N GLN A 242 -4.88 -29.29 -1.71
CA GLN A 242 -4.66 -30.17 -0.54
C GLN A 242 -3.84 -29.49 0.58
N THR A 243 -3.90 -28.17 0.67
CA THR A 243 -3.29 -27.42 1.75
C THR A 243 -4.17 -27.51 3.00
N LEU A 244 -3.70 -28.23 4.02
CA LEU A 244 -4.48 -28.48 5.24
C LEU A 244 -4.22 -27.46 6.36
N THR A 245 -3.35 -26.49 6.15
CA THR A 245 -2.98 -25.51 7.18
C THR A 245 -3.71 -24.19 6.96
N SER A 246 -4.62 -23.85 7.85
CA SER A 246 -5.12 -22.48 7.97
C SER A 246 -4.09 -21.66 8.72
N VAL A 247 -3.56 -20.63 8.10
CA VAL A 247 -2.73 -19.64 8.77
C VAL A 247 -3.60 -18.43 9.07
N ALA A 248 -3.77 -18.12 10.36
CA ALA A 248 -4.46 -16.91 10.75
C ALA A 248 -3.58 -15.70 10.40
N ALA A 249 -4.15 -14.72 9.70
CA ALA A 249 -3.48 -13.49 9.30
C ALA A 249 -2.23 -13.71 8.44
N ASP A 250 -2.37 -14.46 7.34
CA ASP A 250 -1.34 -14.59 6.33
C ASP A 250 -1.19 -13.26 5.57
N VAL A 251 0.01 -12.73 5.58
CA VAL A 251 0.30 -11.42 4.98
C VAL A 251 1.54 -11.48 4.10
N SER A 252 1.47 -10.88 2.94
CA SER A 252 2.60 -10.63 2.07
C SER A 252 2.97 -9.14 2.10
N HIS A 253 4.23 -8.85 1.82
CA HIS A 253 4.71 -7.48 1.83
C HIS A 253 5.23 -7.06 0.47
N LEU A 254 4.67 -5.98 -0.07
CA LEU A 254 5.25 -5.28 -1.20
C LEU A 254 6.16 -4.17 -0.71
N VAL A 255 7.37 -4.13 -1.21
CA VAL A 255 8.33 -3.05 -0.96
C VAL A 255 8.45 -2.22 -2.22
N PHE A 256 8.21 -0.93 -2.08
CA PHE A 256 8.40 0.05 -3.14
C PHE A 256 9.68 0.85 -2.86
N ASN A 257 10.56 0.90 -3.84
CA ASN A 257 11.77 1.69 -3.78
C ASN A 257 11.67 2.82 -4.79
N VAL A 258 12.03 4.02 -4.38
CA VAL A 258 12.07 5.21 -5.22
C VAL A 258 13.50 5.71 -5.24
N GLY A 259 14.06 5.86 -6.43
CA GLY A 259 15.37 6.48 -6.62
C GLY A 259 15.27 8.01 -6.55
N TYR A 260 16.40 8.65 -6.29
CA TYR A 260 16.57 10.08 -6.27
C TYR A 260 17.27 10.56 -7.55
#